data_c3934a8aa43359436005277323e9d8fb
#
_entry.id   c3934a8aa43359436005277323e9d8fb
#
_cell.length_a   1.000
_cell.length_b   1.000
_cell.length_c   1.000
_cell.angle_alpha   90.00
_cell.angle_beta   90.00
_cell.angle_gamma   90.00
#
_symmetry.space_group_name_H-M   'P 1'
#
loop_
_entity.id
_entity.type
_entity.pdbx_description
1 polymer ?
#
loop_
_entity_poly.entity_id
_entity_poly.type
_entity_poly.pdbx_seq_one_letter_code
_entity_poly.pdbx_strand_id
1 'polypeptide(L)'
;PPPCSVKRFYVVASSPLLLAALIPIAASLWVAHRKAKDDQIAYLTSLADEVLRRGVASRQQLVAALNDLDGDPHPACSQASLTRMQQLVGTSFYLQGMGSVKDGALVCSTLSAGHEVVPLTGNHMVTSTGISSWIGARLPFAPEQPFNIYARNGHAVIIHPGIVIDMPVLHADVALGLLISTPKALIRSKGPLDTQWLDLYTPDVNSVVQSETHY
;
A
#
# COMPACT_ATOMS: atom_id res chain seq x y z
N PRO A 1 -38.67 7.03 73.37
CA PRO A 1 -37.49 6.45 72.77
C PRO A 1 -37.50 6.74 71.26
N PRO A 2 -36.40 7.31 70.75
CA PRO A 2 -36.29 7.61 69.34
C PRO A 2 -36.05 6.32 68.53
N PRO A 3 -36.59 6.19 67.30
CA PRO A 3 -36.34 5.01 66.47
C PRO A 3 -34.91 5.03 66.00
N CYS A 4 -34.17 4.02 66.42
CA CYS A 4 -32.77 3.80 66.11
C CYS A 4 -32.58 3.68 64.58
N SER A 5 -31.66 4.46 64.06
CA SER A 5 -31.31 4.65 62.65
C SER A 5 -30.70 3.38 62.02
N VAL A 6 -31.51 2.37 61.74
CA VAL A 6 -31.12 1.17 61.01
C VAL A 6 -30.76 1.49 59.56
N LYS A 7 -31.38 2.49 58.96
CA LYS A 7 -31.10 2.88 57.56
C LYS A 7 -29.68 3.37 57.29
N ARG A 8 -29.00 4.04 58.25
CA ARG A 8 -27.60 4.50 58.09
C ARG A 8 -26.59 3.36 58.12
N PHE A 9 -26.88 2.26 58.81
CA PHE A 9 -25.95 1.12 58.89
C PHE A 9 -25.91 0.34 57.59
N TYR A 10 -27.04 0.19 56.88
CA TYR A 10 -27.06 -0.50 55.56
C TYR A 10 -26.32 0.26 54.48
N VAL A 11 -26.37 1.61 54.44
CA VAL A 11 -25.68 2.42 53.47
C VAL A 11 -24.18 2.44 53.69
N VAL A 12 -23.70 2.39 54.94
CA VAL A 12 -22.26 2.36 55.25
C VAL A 12 -21.65 0.96 55.04
N ALA A 13 -22.43 -0.10 55.24
CA ALA A 13 -21.92 -1.49 55.02
C ALA A 13 -21.97 -1.92 53.55
N SER A 14 -22.86 -1.36 52.72
CA SER A 14 -22.92 -1.68 51.27
C SER A 14 -21.85 -0.98 50.42
N SER A 15 -21.35 0.17 50.89
CA SER A 15 -20.32 0.94 50.16
C SER A 15 -19.00 0.18 49.93
N PRO A 16 -18.38 -0.48 50.92
CA PRO A 16 -17.15 -1.24 50.67
C PRO A 16 -17.36 -2.48 49.81
N LEU A 17 -18.53 -3.13 49.88
CA LEU A 17 -18.86 -4.29 49.04
C LEU A 17 -19.02 -3.88 47.58
N LEU A 18 -19.65 -2.74 47.29
CA LEU A 18 -19.76 -2.20 45.94
C LEU A 18 -18.39 -1.83 45.38
N LEU A 19 -17.54 -1.18 46.17
CA LEU A 19 -16.18 -0.85 45.76
C LEU A 19 -15.33 -2.10 45.50
N ALA A 20 -15.45 -3.12 46.34
CA ALA A 20 -14.73 -4.38 46.18
C ALA A 20 -15.15 -5.13 44.87
N ALA A 21 -16.38 -4.96 44.40
CA ALA A 21 -16.83 -5.50 43.13
C ALA A 21 -16.47 -4.65 41.94
N LEU A 22 -16.50 -3.31 42.07
CA LEU A 22 -16.22 -2.39 40.94
C LEU A 22 -14.74 -2.29 40.57
N ILE A 23 -13.83 -2.38 41.55
CA ILE A 23 -12.38 -2.31 41.29
C ILE A 23 -11.89 -3.42 40.36
N PRO A 24 -12.20 -4.73 40.56
CA PRO A 24 -11.74 -5.76 39.65
C PRO A 24 -12.40 -5.66 38.26
N ILE A 25 -13.65 -5.20 38.19
CA ILE A 25 -14.32 -4.97 36.91
C ILE A 25 -13.62 -3.84 36.13
N ALA A 26 -13.37 -2.71 36.80
CA ALA A 26 -12.66 -1.59 36.18
C ALA A 26 -11.22 -1.97 35.75
N ALA A 27 -10.51 -2.73 36.59
CA ALA A 27 -9.19 -3.22 36.28
C ALA A 27 -9.21 -4.20 35.07
N SER A 28 -10.17 -5.10 35.01
CA SER A 28 -10.35 -6.03 33.90
C SER A 28 -10.66 -5.31 32.58
N LEU A 29 -11.55 -4.33 32.63
CA LEU A 29 -11.88 -3.51 31.46
C LEU A 29 -10.68 -2.69 30.99
N TRP A 30 -9.91 -2.13 31.90
CA TRP A 30 -8.70 -1.38 31.56
C TRP A 30 -7.62 -2.27 30.92
N VAL A 31 -7.39 -3.46 31.46
CA VAL A 31 -6.45 -4.45 30.89
C VAL A 31 -6.93 -4.91 29.52
N ALA A 32 -8.22 -5.23 29.37
CA ALA A 32 -8.82 -5.64 28.10
C ALA A 32 -8.69 -4.54 27.05
N HIS A 33 -8.97 -3.27 27.41
CA HIS A 33 -8.84 -2.14 26.52
C HIS A 33 -7.38 -1.93 26.07
N ARG A 34 -6.42 -1.99 26.99
CA ARG A 34 -4.99 -1.89 26.64
C ARG A 34 -4.58 -3.00 25.69
N LYS A 35 -4.93 -4.24 26.02
CA LYS A 35 -4.60 -5.39 25.17
C LYS A 35 -5.22 -5.27 23.78
N ALA A 36 -6.48 -4.87 23.68
CA ALA A 36 -7.14 -4.66 22.39
C ALA A 36 -6.43 -3.60 21.54
N LYS A 37 -5.95 -2.52 22.16
CA LYS A 37 -5.18 -1.48 21.47
C LYS A 37 -3.81 -2.00 21.00
N ASP A 38 -3.10 -2.74 21.83
CA ASP A 38 -1.80 -3.33 21.50
C ASP A 38 -1.95 -4.35 20.36
N ASP A 39 -2.98 -5.19 20.40
CA ASP A 39 -3.29 -6.17 19.35
C ASP A 39 -3.64 -5.47 18.01
N GLN A 40 -4.38 -4.36 18.07
CA GLN A 40 -4.71 -3.55 16.89
C GLN A 40 -3.47 -2.93 16.26
N ILE A 41 -2.59 -2.32 17.07
CA ILE A 41 -1.33 -1.74 16.59
C ILE A 41 -0.44 -2.82 15.97
N ALA A 42 -0.31 -3.98 16.62
CA ALA A 42 0.46 -5.10 16.09
C ALA A 42 -0.09 -5.60 14.74
N TYR A 43 -1.40 -5.68 14.60
CA TYR A 43 -2.06 -6.04 13.35
C TYR A 43 -1.77 -5.03 12.24
N LEU A 44 -1.97 -3.73 12.50
CA LEU A 44 -1.70 -2.66 11.53
C LEU A 44 -0.21 -2.61 11.14
N THR A 45 0.69 -2.80 12.10
CA THR A 45 2.13 -2.88 11.82
C THR A 45 2.45 -4.07 10.91
N SER A 46 1.87 -5.24 11.17
CA SER A 46 2.09 -6.41 10.31
C SER A 46 1.58 -6.21 8.87
N LEU A 47 0.47 -5.47 8.69
CA LEU A 47 -0.02 -5.09 7.37
C LEU A 47 0.94 -4.11 6.67
N ALA A 48 1.43 -3.11 7.39
CA ALA A 48 2.39 -2.15 6.84
C ALA A 48 3.69 -2.83 6.41
N ASP A 49 4.23 -3.74 7.22
CA ASP A 49 5.43 -4.52 6.91
C ASP A 49 5.23 -5.40 5.68
N GLU A 50 4.06 -6.02 5.54
CA GLU A 50 3.74 -6.81 4.35
C GLU A 50 3.65 -5.95 3.08
N VAL A 51 3.02 -4.76 3.15
CA VAL A 51 2.99 -3.80 2.03
C VAL A 51 4.41 -3.37 1.64
N LEU A 52 5.25 -3.05 2.62
CA LEU A 52 6.65 -2.69 2.38
C LEU A 52 7.42 -3.83 1.73
N ARG A 53 7.27 -5.06 2.24
CA ARG A 53 7.90 -6.25 1.68
C ARG A 53 7.51 -6.46 0.22
N ARG A 54 6.23 -6.32 -0.11
CA ARG A 54 5.72 -6.41 -1.49
C ARG A 54 6.25 -5.29 -2.38
N GLY A 55 6.31 -4.06 -1.84
CA GLY A 55 6.87 -2.92 -2.55
C GLY A 55 8.35 -3.12 -2.91
N VAL A 56 9.14 -3.61 -1.95
CA VAL A 56 10.56 -3.94 -2.17
C VAL A 56 10.71 -5.05 -3.20
N ALA A 57 9.94 -6.13 -3.09
CA ALA A 57 9.98 -7.24 -4.03
C ALA A 57 9.56 -6.82 -5.46
N SER A 58 8.51 -6.00 -5.58
CA SER A 58 8.08 -5.43 -6.86
C SER A 58 9.17 -4.58 -7.50
N ARG A 59 9.83 -3.71 -6.71
CA ARG A 59 10.96 -2.90 -7.18
C ARG A 59 12.15 -3.76 -7.61
N GLN A 60 12.48 -4.80 -6.86
CA GLN A 60 13.58 -5.72 -7.22
C GLN A 60 13.31 -6.40 -8.56
N GLN A 61 12.10 -6.92 -8.78
CA GLN A 61 11.73 -7.55 -10.04
C GLN A 61 11.73 -6.55 -11.21
N LEU A 62 11.24 -5.33 -10.98
CA LEU A 62 11.29 -4.24 -11.96
C LEU A 62 12.73 -3.96 -12.40
N VAL A 63 13.63 -3.73 -11.43
CA VAL A 63 15.03 -3.40 -11.73
C VAL A 63 15.74 -4.58 -12.40
N ALA A 64 15.50 -5.80 -11.95
CA ALA A 64 16.06 -7.01 -12.57
C ALA A 64 15.62 -7.16 -14.04
N ALA A 65 14.33 -6.94 -14.30
CA ALA A 65 13.78 -7.03 -15.66
C ALA A 65 14.35 -5.94 -16.59
N LEU A 66 14.49 -4.70 -16.10
CA LEU A 66 15.13 -3.64 -16.87
C LEU A 66 16.63 -3.95 -17.15
N ASN A 67 17.35 -4.48 -16.15
CA ASN A 67 18.76 -4.89 -16.33
C ASN A 67 18.90 -6.00 -17.38
N ASP A 68 17.97 -6.97 -17.38
CA ASP A 68 17.99 -8.06 -18.35
C ASP A 68 17.72 -7.58 -19.77
N LEU A 69 16.83 -6.60 -19.95
CA LEU A 69 16.53 -6.00 -21.24
C LEU A 69 17.61 -5.02 -21.73
N ASP A 70 18.36 -4.38 -20.84
CA ASP A 70 19.50 -3.53 -21.26
C ASP A 70 20.56 -4.34 -22.03
N GLY A 71 20.60 -5.65 -21.83
CA GLY A 71 21.47 -6.57 -22.57
C GLY A 71 20.80 -7.23 -23.78
N ASP A 72 19.56 -6.87 -24.13
CA ASP A 72 18.86 -7.48 -25.26
C ASP A 72 19.46 -7.01 -26.60
N PRO A 73 20.03 -7.90 -27.44
CA PRO A 73 20.60 -7.52 -28.72
C PRO A 73 19.55 -7.27 -29.82
N HIS A 74 18.29 -7.59 -29.54
CA HIS A 74 17.22 -7.50 -30.56
C HIS A 74 16.72 -6.07 -30.72
N PRO A 75 16.36 -5.66 -31.93
CA PRO A 75 15.73 -4.37 -32.15
C PRO A 75 14.45 -4.21 -31.31
N ALA A 76 14.23 -2.99 -30.80
CA ALA A 76 13.00 -2.67 -30.08
C ALA A 76 11.75 -3.07 -30.90
N CYS A 77 10.75 -3.63 -30.22
CA CYS A 77 9.50 -4.10 -30.84
C CYS A 77 9.62 -5.25 -31.85
N SER A 78 10.81 -5.83 -32.01
CA SER A 78 10.92 -7.06 -32.82
C SER A 78 10.20 -8.21 -32.13
N GLN A 79 9.78 -9.21 -32.91
CA GLN A 79 9.11 -10.41 -32.34
C GLN A 79 10.00 -11.11 -31.32
N ALA A 80 11.31 -11.16 -31.54
CA ALA A 80 12.29 -11.74 -30.60
C ALA A 80 12.32 -10.96 -29.28
N SER A 81 12.41 -9.63 -29.33
CA SER A 81 12.40 -8.78 -28.11
C SER A 81 11.05 -8.91 -27.37
N LEU A 82 9.92 -8.89 -28.07
CA LEU A 82 8.60 -9.09 -27.46
C LEU A 82 8.46 -10.48 -26.81
N THR A 83 9.00 -11.52 -27.44
CA THR A 83 8.98 -12.89 -26.86
C THR A 83 9.81 -12.93 -25.57
N ARG A 84 11.00 -12.30 -25.57
CA ARG A 84 11.82 -12.19 -24.36
C ARG A 84 11.07 -11.44 -23.24
N MET A 85 10.46 -10.30 -23.55
CA MET A 85 9.63 -9.55 -22.61
C MET A 85 8.48 -10.39 -22.04
N GLN A 86 7.80 -11.17 -22.89
CA GLN A 86 6.74 -12.10 -22.46
C GLN A 86 7.25 -13.17 -21.50
N GLN A 87 8.45 -13.72 -21.75
CA GLN A 87 9.08 -14.68 -20.83
C GLN A 87 9.37 -14.05 -19.46
N LEU A 88 9.90 -12.83 -19.42
CA LEU A 88 10.18 -12.11 -18.18
C LEU A 88 8.89 -11.82 -17.41
N VAL A 89 7.83 -11.38 -18.07
CA VAL A 89 6.52 -11.19 -17.46
C VAL A 89 5.97 -12.51 -16.93
N GLY A 90 6.05 -13.59 -17.71
CA GLY A 90 5.52 -14.90 -17.32
C GLY A 90 6.21 -15.52 -16.10
N THR A 91 7.45 -15.13 -15.81
CA THR A 91 8.22 -15.59 -14.63
C THR A 91 8.13 -14.60 -13.45
N SER A 92 7.49 -13.46 -13.62
CA SER A 92 7.38 -12.41 -12.61
C SER A 92 6.03 -12.40 -11.93
N PHE A 93 6.01 -12.19 -10.63
CA PHE A 93 4.77 -12.06 -9.87
C PHE A 93 4.18 -10.64 -9.93
N TYR A 94 5.04 -9.62 -10.02
CA TYR A 94 4.62 -8.21 -9.91
C TYR A 94 4.51 -7.50 -11.25
N LEU A 95 5.14 -8.01 -12.31
CA LEU A 95 5.10 -7.38 -13.62
C LEU A 95 3.85 -7.84 -14.38
N GLN A 96 3.07 -6.90 -14.88
CA GLN A 96 1.89 -7.21 -15.69
C GLN A 96 2.18 -7.15 -17.18
N GLY A 97 3.14 -6.32 -17.57
CA GLY A 97 3.54 -6.19 -18.95
C GLY A 97 4.90 -5.53 -19.06
N MET A 98 5.44 -5.60 -20.25
CA MET A 98 6.66 -4.93 -20.66
C MET A 98 6.49 -4.36 -22.05
N GLY A 99 7.34 -3.39 -22.42
CA GLY A 99 7.28 -2.79 -23.73
C GLY A 99 8.50 -1.92 -24.01
N SER A 100 8.43 -1.17 -25.09
CA SER A 100 9.43 -0.18 -25.45
C SER A 100 8.83 1.21 -25.44
N VAL A 101 9.60 2.18 -24.91
CA VAL A 101 9.22 3.60 -24.83
C VAL A 101 10.17 4.42 -25.70
N LYS A 102 9.61 5.27 -26.53
CA LYS A 102 10.34 6.24 -27.32
C LYS A 102 9.60 7.58 -27.30
N ASP A 103 10.31 8.66 -27.07
CA ASP A 103 9.78 10.03 -27.09
C ASP A 103 8.52 10.22 -26.20
N GLY A 104 8.50 9.58 -25.02
CA GLY A 104 7.37 9.66 -24.10
C GLY A 104 6.13 8.85 -24.50
N ALA A 105 6.26 7.97 -25.48
CA ALA A 105 5.19 7.09 -25.92
C ALA A 105 5.59 5.61 -25.82
N LEU A 106 4.66 4.77 -25.46
CA LEU A 106 4.81 3.31 -25.53
C LEU A 106 4.59 2.89 -26.98
N VAL A 107 5.65 2.39 -27.62
CA VAL A 107 5.63 2.06 -29.06
C VAL A 107 5.29 0.60 -29.36
N CYS A 108 5.43 -0.27 -28.36
CA CYS A 108 4.94 -1.64 -28.37
C CYS A 108 4.87 -2.16 -26.93
N SER A 109 4.04 -3.18 -26.69
CA SER A 109 3.96 -3.83 -25.38
C SER A 109 3.53 -5.29 -25.50
N THR A 110 3.81 -6.07 -24.46
CA THR A 110 3.33 -7.45 -24.31
C THR A 110 1.84 -7.53 -24.03
N LEU A 111 1.19 -6.41 -23.70
CA LEU A 111 -0.23 -6.32 -23.33
C LEU A 111 -1.13 -5.96 -24.53
N SER A 112 -0.56 -5.44 -25.62
CA SER A 112 -1.30 -5.09 -26.83
C SER A 112 -0.94 -6.02 -27.98
N ALA A 113 -1.94 -6.45 -28.75
CA ALA A 113 -1.74 -7.31 -29.91
C ALA A 113 -1.14 -6.60 -31.12
N GLY A 114 -0.83 -5.29 -31.04
CA GLY A 114 -0.37 -4.46 -32.15
C GLY A 114 0.72 -3.47 -31.76
N HIS A 115 1.29 -2.83 -32.79
CA HIS A 115 2.24 -1.74 -32.66
C HIS A 115 1.53 -0.38 -32.51
N GLU A 116 0.54 -0.31 -31.63
CA GLU A 116 -0.15 0.94 -31.35
C GLU A 116 0.74 1.83 -30.50
N VAL A 117 1.05 3.02 -31.01
CA VAL A 117 1.81 4.03 -30.29
C VAL A 117 0.89 4.75 -29.31
N VAL A 118 1.15 4.55 -28.01
CA VAL A 118 0.34 5.11 -26.93
C VAL A 118 1.12 6.21 -26.21
N PRO A 119 0.73 7.48 -26.32
CA PRO A 119 1.33 8.56 -25.55
C PRO A 119 1.17 8.27 -24.04
N LEU A 120 2.27 8.33 -23.30
CA LEU A 120 2.24 8.10 -21.86
C LEU A 120 1.77 9.37 -21.15
N THR A 121 0.67 9.23 -20.45
CA THR A 121 0.06 10.27 -19.60
C THR A 121 0.29 9.93 -18.13
N GLY A 122 0.03 10.89 -17.23
CA GLY A 122 0.21 10.72 -15.79
C GLY A 122 1.36 11.55 -15.23
N ASN A 123 1.63 11.38 -13.94
CA ASN A 123 2.72 12.09 -13.27
C ASN A 123 4.07 11.50 -13.70
N HIS A 124 4.80 12.30 -14.49
CA HIS A 124 6.12 11.90 -14.98
C HIS A 124 7.22 12.36 -14.01
N MET A 125 8.10 11.42 -13.66
CA MET A 125 9.27 11.67 -12.82
C MET A 125 10.47 10.89 -13.34
N VAL A 126 11.68 11.41 -13.09
CA VAL A 126 12.93 10.70 -13.36
C VAL A 126 13.66 10.51 -12.04
N THR A 127 14.01 9.26 -11.72
CA THR A 127 14.77 8.94 -10.52
C THR A 127 16.26 9.27 -10.69
N SER A 128 16.99 9.37 -9.57
CA SER A 128 18.45 9.54 -9.59
C SER A 128 19.19 8.39 -10.29
N THR A 129 18.55 7.24 -10.45
CA THR A 129 19.08 6.06 -11.16
C THR A 129 18.72 6.03 -12.64
N GLY A 130 18.17 7.14 -13.19
CA GLY A 130 17.82 7.26 -14.61
C GLY A 130 16.56 6.51 -15.02
N ILE A 131 15.75 6.03 -14.08
CA ILE A 131 14.46 5.42 -14.40
C ILE A 131 13.41 6.51 -14.52
N SER A 132 12.82 6.64 -15.70
CA SER A 132 11.63 7.46 -15.95
C SER A 132 10.40 6.71 -15.49
N SER A 133 9.47 7.38 -14.81
CA SER A 133 8.22 6.78 -14.33
C SER A 133 7.03 7.64 -14.71
N TRP A 134 5.94 6.98 -15.12
CA TRP A 134 4.63 7.57 -15.35
C TRP A 134 3.66 6.90 -14.38
N ILE A 135 3.23 7.64 -13.37
CA ILE A 135 2.33 7.15 -12.34
C ILE A 135 0.88 7.46 -12.73
N GLY A 136 0.05 6.43 -12.73
CA GLY A 136 -1.37 6.55 -13.07
C GLY A 136 -1.63 6.64 -14.58
N ALA A 137 -0.72 6.16 -15.43
CA ALA A 137 -0.90 6.13 -16.88
C ALA A 137 -2.12 5.27 -17.25
N ARG A 138 -2.93 5.75 -18.20
CA ARG A 138 -4.07 5.02 -18.72
C ARG A 138 -3.72 4.44 -20.09
N LEU A 139 -4.01 3.15 -20.25
CA LEU A 139 -3.69 2.44 -21.49
C LEU A 139 -4.99 2.09 -22.24
N PRO A 140 -5.01 2.15 -23.58
CA PRO A 140 -6.24 1.99 -24.36
C PRO A 140 -6.97 0.67 -24.14
N PHE A 141 -6.23 -0.40 -23.86
CA PHE A 141 -6.84 -1.73 -23.60
C PHE A 141 -7.49 -1.84 -22.19
N ALA A 142 -7.22 -0.90 -21.28
CA ALA A 142 -7.81 -0.84 -19.94
C ALA A 142 -7.96 0.62 -19.46
N PRO A 143 -8.82 1.41 -20.10
CA PRO A 143 -8.88 2.87 -19.88
C PRO A 143 -9.35 3.25 -18.48
N GLU A 144 -10.08 2.38 -17.80
CA GLU A 144 -10.58 2.61 -16.46
C GLU A 144 -9.52 2.31 -15.37
N GLN A 145 -8.46 1.59 -15.72
CA GLN A 145 -7.44 1.17 -14.75
C GLN A 145 -6.16 1.98 -14.94
N PRO A 146 -5.65 2.62 -13.87
CA PRO A 146 -4.34 3.26 -13.91
C PRO A 146 -3.24 2.20 -13.84
N PHE A 147 -2.12 2.48 -14.54
CA PHE A 147 -0.89 1.69 -14.48
C PHE A 147 0.27 2.57 -14.08
N ASN A 148 1.28 1.98 -13.47
CA ASN A 148 2.56 2.61 -13.28
C ASN A 148 3.54 2.04 -14.29
N ILE A 149 4.14 2.92 -15.09
CA ILE A 149 5.09 2.56 -16.14
C ILE A 149 6.45 3.09 -15.74
N TYR A 150 7.45 2.23 -15.77
CA TYR A 150 8.82 2.54 -15.43
C TYR A 150 9.70 2.19 -16.62
N ALA A 151 10.49 3.17 -17.10
CA ALA A 151 11.31 2.97 -18.28
C ALA A 151 12.76 3.40 -18.07
N ARG A 152 13.66 2.66 -18.70
CA ARG A 152 15.10 2.95 -18.78
C ARG A 152 15.65 2.43 -20.10
N ASN A 153 16.50 3.22 -20.75
CA ASN A 153 17.16 2.85 -22.01
C ASN A 153 16.20 2.41 -23.13
N GLY A 154 14.97 2.98 -23.16
CA GLY A 154 13.95 2.63 -24.15
C GLY A 154 13.12 1.39 -23.80
N HIS A 155 13.43 0.64 -22.75
CA HIS A 155 12.64 -0.49 -22.26
C HIS A 155 11.71 -0.03 -21.14
N ALA A 156 10.51 -0.60 -21.10
CA ALA A 156 9.49 -0.26 -20.09
C ALA A 156 8.91 -1.50 -19.40
N VAL A 157 8.63 -1.32 -18.12
CA VAL A 157 7.91 -2.26 -17.26
C VAL A 157 6.59 -1.64 -16.85
N ILE A 158 5.51 -2.41 -16.94
CA ILE A 158 4.14 -2.02 -16.63
C ILE A 158 3.67 -2.77 -15.38
N ILE A 159 3.27 -2.03 -14.35
CA ILE A 159 2.84 -2.57 -13.06
C ILE A 159 1.48 -1.98 -12.71
N HIS A 160 0.55 -2.82 -12.26
CA HIS A 160 -0.70 -2.33 -11.66
C HIS A 160 -0.44 -1.86 -10.23
N PRO A 161 -0.78 -0.61 -9.87
CA PRO A 161 -0.44 -0.05 -8.55
C PRO A 161 -1.12 -0.81 -7.39
N GLY A 162 -2.25 -1.48 -7.65
CA GLY A 162 -2.94 -2.29 -6.65
C GLY A 162 -2.19 -3.53 -6.20
N ILE A 163 -1.29 -4.09 -7.00
CA ILE A 163 -0.66 -5.39 -6.72
C ILE A 163 0.11 -5.42 -5.39
N VAL A 164 0.58 -4.26 -4.93
CA VAL A 164 1.31 -4.10 -3.66
C VAL A 164 0.35 -4.06 -2.47
N ILE A 165 -0.81 -3.37 -2.61
CA ILE A 165 -1.76 -3.12 -1.50
C ILE A 165 -3.01 -3.98 -1.56
N ASP A 166 -3.25 -4.72 -2.65
CA ASP A 166 -4.40 -5.62 -2.79
C ASP A 166 -4.17 -6.91 -2.00
N MET A 167 -4.32 -6.79 -0.70
CA MET A 167 -4.29 -7.90 0.25
C MET A 167 -5.61 -7.98 1.02
N PRO A 168 -5.98 -9.15 1.55
CA PRO A 168 -7.12 -9.27 2.44
C PRO A 168 -6.90 -8.42 3.69
N VAL A 169 -7.87 -7.60 4.04
CA VAL A 169 -7.91 -6.82 5.27
C VAL A 169 -9.08 -7.33 6.10
N LEU A 170 -8.83 -7.75 7.34
CA LEU A 170 -9.84 -8.37 8.20
C LEU A 170 -10.91 -7.39 8.68
N HIS A 171 -10.56 -6.11 8.80
CA HIS A 171 -11.44 -5.07 9.33
C HIS A 171 -11.74 -4.03 8.25
N ALA A 172 -13.03 -3.71 8.05
CA ALA A 172 -13.49 -2.80 7.00
C ALA A 172 -13.10 -1.34 7.24
N ASP A 173 -12.76 -0.98 8.48
CA ASP A 173 -12.30 0.33 8.93
C ASP A 173 -10.81 0.57 8.73
N VAL A 174 -10.06 -0.45 8.32
CA VAL A 174 -8.62 -0.32 8.03
C VAL A 174 -8.43 0.25 6.64
N ALA A 175 -7.66 1.33 6.55
CA ALA A 175 -7.21 1.92 5.30
C ALA A 175 -5.71 1.66 5.08
N LEU A 176 -5.34 1.40 3.83
CA LEU A 176 -3.96 1.27 3.39
C LEU A 176 -3.67 2.34 2.34
N GLY A 177 -2.53 2.99 2.42
CA GLY A 177 -2.08 3.97 1.43
C GLY A 177 -0.65 3.70 0.98
N LEU A 178 -0.40 3.77 -0.31
CA LEU A 178 0.93 3.74 -0.90
C LEU A 178 1.31 5.15 -1.35
N LEU A 179 2.40 5.66 -0.80
CA LEU A 179 2.86 7.03 -1.02
C LEU A 179 4.19 7.06 -1.74
N ILE A 180 4.39 8.11 -2.55
CA ILE A 180 5.71 8.54 -3.00
C ILE A 180 6.17 9.67 -2.08
N SER A 181 7.44 9.63 -1.69
CA SER A 181 8.02 10.67 -0.82
C SER A 181 8.37 11.97 -1.55
N THR A 182 8.76 11.88 -2.83
CA THR A 182 9.25 13.04 -3.59
C THR A 182 8.82 12.97 -5.05
N PRO A 183 7.87 13.80 -5.52
CA PRO A 183 7.01 14.66 -4.69
C PRO A 183 6.06 13.84 -3.81
N LYS A 184 5.64 14.40 -2.67
CA LYS A 184 4.71 13.72 -1.76
C LYS A 184 3.35 13.52 -2.45
N ALA A 185 3.04 12.29 -2.80
CA ALA A 185 1.81 11.94 -3.51
C ALA A 185 1.30 10.55 -3.14
N LEU A 186 -0.03 10.44 -3.06
CA LEU A 186 -0.70 9.16 -2.91
C LEU A 186 -0.76 8.44 -4.25
N ILE A 187 -0.14 7.27 -4.35
CA ILE A 187 -0.19 6.43 -5.56
C ILE A 187 -1.49 5.64 -5.61
N ARG A 188 -1.86 5.03 -4.50
CA ARG A 188 -3.03 4.17 -4.39
C ARG A 188 -3.47 4.10 -2.93
N SER A 189 -4.79 4.03 -2.73
CA SER A 189 -5.38 3.74 -1.43
C SER A 189 -6.37 2.57 -1.53
N LYS A 190 -6.57 1.90 -0.40
CA LYS A 190 -7.60 0.90 -0.19
C LYS A 190 -8.26 1.20 1.14
N GLY A 191 -9.60 1.21 1.18
CA GLY A 191 -10.37 1.63 2.35
C GLY A 191 -10.51 3.15 2.50
N PRO A 192 -11.12 3.61 3.58
CA PRO A 192 -11.42 5.02 3.85
C PRO A 192 -10.16 5.75 4.36
N LEU A 193 -9.26 6.14 3.44
CA LEU A 193 -8.04 6.86 3.79
C LEU A 193 -8.32 8.35 3.93
N ASP A 194 -8.05 8.93 5.11
CA ASP A 194 -8.01 10.37 5.31
C ASP A 194 -6.69 10.94 4.77
N THR A 195 -6.81 11.95 3.90
CA THR A 195 -5.64 12.61 3.30
C THR A 195 -4.79 13.38 4.31
N GLN A 196 -5.31 13.72 5.49
CA GLN A 196 -4.55 14.33 6.58
C GLN A 196 -3.38 13.43 7.04
N TRP A 197 -3.48 12.13 6.85
CA TRP A 197 -2.40 11.20 7.19
C TRP A 197 -1.15 11.38 6.32
N LEU A 198 -1.32 12.00 5.15
CA LEU A 198 -0.18 12.37 4.32
C LEU A 198 0.77 13.34 5.04
N ASP A 199 0.24 14.16 5.95
CA ASP A 199 1.03 15.15 6.69
C ASP A 199 1.87 14.52 7.80
N LEU A 200 1.50 13.32 8.26
CA LEU A 200 2.26 12.55 9.25
C LEU A 200 3.49 11.85 8.66
N TYR A 201 3.53 11.71 7.34
CA TYR A 201 4.64 11.06 6.67
C TYR A 201 5.88 11.96 6.69
N THR A 202 6.99 11.42 7.23
CA THR A 202 8.33 12.01 7.13
C THR A 202 9.22 11.12 6.25
N PRO A 203 10.18 11.70 5.47
CA PRO A 203 11.04 10.92 4.57
C PRO A 203 11.84 9.81 5.25
N ASP A 204 12.09 9.95 6.55
CA ASP A 204 12.90 9.00 7.33
C ASP A 204 12.10 7.81 7.87
N VAL A 205 10.78 7.79 7.64
CA VAL A 205 9.88 6.73 8.10
C VAL A 205 9.40 5.91 6.91
N ASN A 206 9.69 4.61 6.90
CA ASN A 206 9.27 3.69 5.84
C ASN A 206 7.78 3.33 5.91
N SER A 207 7.18 3.38 7.10
CA SER A 207 5.75 3.18 7.31
C SER A 207 5.23 4.07 8.43
N VAL A 208 3.99 4.52 8.31
CA VAL A 208 3.25 5.20 9.36
C VAL A 208 2.04 4.36 9.71
N VAL A 209 1.92 4.00 10.97
CA VAL A 209 0.77 3.27 11.52
C VAL A 209 0.04 4.19 12.46
N GLN A 210 -1.23 4.45 12.17
CA GLN A 210 -2.11 5.24 13.03
C GLN A 210 -3.37 4.43 13.36
N SER A 211 -3.73 4.43 14.63
CA SER A 211 -4.98 3.86 15.13
C SER A 211 -5.80 4.99 15.78
N GLU A 212 -6.96 5.28 15.20
CA GLU A 212 -7.95 6.15 15.82
C GLU A 212 -8.93 5.30 16.61
N THR A 213 -8.96 5.49 17.94
CA THR A 213 -10.01 4.94 18.77
C THR A 213 -11.14 5.97 18.83
N HIS A 214 -12.17 5.78 18.03
CA HIS A 214 -13.44 6.48 18.23
C HIS A 214 -14.16 5.84 19.43
N TYR A 215 -14.45 6.63 20.46
CA TYR A 215 -15.32 6.28 21.58
C TYR A 215 -16.75 6.68 21.26
#